data_8f54a623e181722e2433b6f61246224d
#
_entry.id   8f54a623e181722e2433b6f61246224d
#
_cell.length_a   1.000
_cell.length_b   1.000
_cell.length_c   1.000
_cell.angle_alpha   90.00
_cell.angle_beta   90.00
_cell.angle_gamma   90.00
#
_symmetry.space_group_name_H-M   'P 1'
#
loop_
_entity.id
_entity.type
_entity.pdbx_description
1 polymer ?
#
loop_
_entity_poly.entity_id
_entity_poly.type
_entity_poly.pdbx_seq_one_letter_code
_entity_poly.pdbx_strand_id
1 'polypeptide(L)'
;NIGYLGNGKYKSSIFGENTYLYKTWRSMFSRCYDKKIHERQPNYKDVTVCEEWHNFQNFAKWMENKYNPETMQSWQLDKDILIKGNKIYSPETCCFVPKIINSLLILGKRNRGDCPIGLTKKGNRYEVRVSNIFRKEYKGTYDSIEEAFNIYKIEKEKYIKEVAEGWKDKIDSKVYQALINYQVEITD
;
A
#
# COMPACT_ATOMS: atom_id res chain seq x y z
N ASN A 1 21.98 -10.82 10.20
CA ASN A 1 21.33 -9.51 9.97
C ASN A 1 21.49 -9.12 8.51
N ILE A 2 20.37 -8.96 7.80
CA ILE A 2 20.38 -8.63 6.36
C ILE A 2 20.71 -7.13 6.16
N GLY A 3 20.24 -6.24 7.05
CA GLY A 3 20.50 -4.80 6.98
C GLY A 3 21.60 -4.34 7.94
N TYR A 4 22.32 -3.28 7.58
CA TYR A 4 23.38 -2.66 8.36
C TYR A 4 23.37 -1.12 8.27
N LEU A 5 23.93 -0.46 9.30
CA LEU A 5 23.85 1.01 9.40
C LEU A 5 24.72 1.75 8.36
N GLY A 6 25.84 1.17 7.96
CA GLY A 6 26.83 1.82 7.10
C GLY A 6 27.51 3.03 7.75
N ASN A 7 28.48 3.58 7.05
CA ASN A 7 29.16 4.83 7.43
C ASN A 7 28.61 5.98 6.63
N GLY A 8 28.21 7.09 7.31
CA GLY A 8 27.67 8.26 6.62
C GLY A 8 27.04 9.29 7.56
N LYS A 9 26.40 10.31 6.98
CA LYS A 9 25.85 11.45 7.71
C LYS A 9 24.55 11.16 8.46
N TYR A 10 23.79 10.12 8.03
CA TYR A 10 22.48 9.84 8.60
C TYR A 10 22.59 9.09 9.92
N LYS A 11 22.01 9.65 10.96
CA LYS A 11 21.99 9.06 12.29
C LYS A 11 20.79 8.14 12.46
N SER A 12 20.99 6.96 13.05
CA SER A 12 19.90 6.07 13.44
C SER A 12 19.12 6.62 14.64
N SER A 13 19.81 7.35 15.54
CA SER A 13 19.20 7.98 16.71
C SER A 13 19.82 9.36 16.99
N ILE A 14 19.03 10.25 17.60
CA ILE A 14 19.46 11.58 18.09
C ILE A 14 18.89 11.72 19.50
N PHE A 15 19.73 12.07 20.47
CA PHE A 15 19.37 12.17 21.90
C PHE A 15 18.64 10.94 22.47
N GLY A 16 19.03 9.72 22.03
CA GLY A 16 18.42 8.48 22.44
C GLY A 16 17.13 8.08 21.69
N GLU A 17 16.58 8.98 20.90
CA GLU A 17 15.39 8.73 20.10
C GLU A 17 15.74 8.28 18.67
N ASN A 18 15.10 7.22 18.20
CA ASN A 18 15.26 6.78 16.81
C ASN A 18 14.76 7.83 15.84
N THR A 19 15.56 8.15 14.82
CA THR A 19 15.15 9.07 13.75
C THR A 19 14.00 8.50 12.94
N TYR A 20 13.22 9.38 12.29
CA TYR A 20 12.12 8.94 11.40
C TYR A 20 12.66 8.11 10.22
N LEU A 21 13.81 8.50 9.65
CA LEU A 21 14.50 7.73 8.60
C LEU A 21 14.76 6.29 9.05
N TYR A 22 15.31 6.13 10.24
CA TYR A 22 15.64 4.81 10.79
C TYR A 22 14.39 4.00 11.17
N LYS A 23 13.38 4.64 11.77
CA LYS A 23 12.08 4.00 12.07
C LYS A 23 11.44 3.44 10.80
N THR A 24 11.44 4.20 9.71
CA THR A 24 10.87 3.76 8.42
C THR A 24 11.66 2.60 7.82
N TRP A 25 12.99 2.70 7.77
CA TRP A 25 13.87 1.64 7.29
C TRP A 25 13.72 0.36 8.10
N ARG A 26 13.76 0.44 9.41
CA ARG A 26 13.58 -0.72 10.31
C ARG A 26 12.19 -1.36 10.15
N SER A 27 11.14 -0.55 10.02
CA SER A 27 9.78 -1.05 9.78
C SER A 27 9.66 -1.81 8.46
N MET A 28 10.31 -1.34 7.39
CA MET A 28 10.40 -2.03 6.10
C MET A 28 11.07 -3.41 6.26
N PHE A 29 12.23 -3.47 6.92
CA PHE A 29 12.93 -4.74 7.19
C PHE A 29 12.11 -5.69 8.05
N SER A 30 11.45 -5.19 9.08
CA SER A 30 10.59 -6.02 9.93
C SER A 30 9.45 -6.64 9.13
N ARG A 31 8.82 -5.90 8.23
CA ARG A 31 7.78 -6.45 7.32
C ARG A 31 8.32 -7.57 6.43
N CYS A 32 9.53 -7.42 5.91
CA CYS A 32 10.12 -8.39 4.97
C CYS A 32 10.69 -9.64 5.65
N TYR A 33 11.19 -9.54 6.89
CA TYR A 33 12.04 -10.60 7.45
C TYR A 33 11.64 -11.05 8.87
N ASP A 34 10.67 -10.43 9.53
CA ASP A 34 10.21 -10.85 10.85
C ASP A 34 9.09 -11.91 10.73
N LYS A 35 9.36 -13.13 11.20
CA LYS A 35 8.42 -14.26 11.18
C LYS A 35 7.10 -13.94 11.91
N LYS A 36 7.15 -13.20 13.03
CA LYS A 36 5.95 -12.82 13.79
C LYS A 36 5.05 -11.86 13.00
N ILE A 37 5.65 -11.01 12.15
CA ILE A 37 4.88 -10.17 11.22
C ILE A 37 4.26 -11.02 10.12
N HIS A 38 4.99 -11.99 9.56
CA HIS A 38 4.46 -12.90 8.53
C HIS A 38 3.28 -13.74 9.01
N GLU A 39 3.25 -14.14 10.29
CA GLU A 39 2.12 -14.83 10.90
C GLU A 39 0.85 -13.96 10.92
N ARG A 40 1.00 -12.66 11.17
CA ARG A 40 -0.11 -11.70 11.23
C ARG A 40 -0.48 -11.14 9.86
N GLN A 41 0.51 -11.00 8.98
CA GLN A 41 0.41 -10.39 7.65
C GLN A 41 1.12 -11.26 6.60
N PRO A 42 0.53 -12.39 6.19
CA PRO A 42 1.16 -13.37 5.29
C PRO A 42 1.55 -12.81 3.91
N ASN A 43 0.92 -11.71 3.50
CA ASN A 43 1.21 -11.00 2.24
C ASN A 43 2.65 -10.44 2.16
N TYR A 44 3.35 -10.32 3.30
CA TYR A 44 4.75 -9.90 3.33
C TYR A 44 5.76 -11.05 3.25
N LYS A 45 5.33 -12.31 3.28
CA LYS A 45 6.20 -13.49 3.34
C LYS A 45 7.23 -13.55 2.20
N ASP A 46 6.84 -13.12 1.00
CA ASP A 46 7.67 -13.17 -0.21
C ASP A 46 8.18 -11.77 -0.61
N VAL A 47 8.10 -10.81 0.30
CA VAL A 47 8.56 -9.44 0.06
C VAL A 47 10.00 -9.29 0.51
N THR A 48 10.81 -8.64 -0.32
CA THR A 48 12.23 -8.40 -0.08
C THR A 48 12.58 -6.92 -0.17
N VAL A 49 13.78 -6.60 0.29
CA VAL A 49 14.41 -5.27 0.15
C VAL A 49 15.56 -5.40 -0.84
N CYS A 50 15.70 -4.46 -1.77
CA CYS A 50 16.83 -4.43 -2.70
C CYS A 50 18.16 -4.32 -1.96
N GLU A 51 19.22 -4.85 -2.54
CA GLU A 51 20.54 -4.92 -1.91
C GLU A 51 21.09 -3.53 -1.52
N GLU A 52 20.86 -2.53 -2.37
CA GLU A 52 21.27 -1.16 -2.13
C GLU A 52 20.73 -0.62 -0.78
N TRP A 53 19.50 -0.94 -0.44
CA TRP A 53 18.86 -0.49 0.80
C TRP A 53 19.15 -1.37 2.02
N HIS A 54 19.95 -2.44 1.88
CA HIS A 54 20.52 -3.12 3.04
C HIS A 54 21.45 -2.16 3.82
N ASN A 55 22.07 -1.20 3.14
CA ASN A 55 22.76 -0.09 3.79
C ASN A 55 21.77 1.03 4.14
N PHE A 56 21.63 1.31 5.44
CA PHE A 56 20.74 2.39 5.92
C PHE A 56 21.07 3.76 5.32
N GLN A 57 22.36 4.07 5.07
CA GLN A 57 22.74 5.37 4.50
C GLN A 57 22.14 5.58 3.10
N ASN A 58 22.09 4.54 2.28
CA ASN A 58 21.53 4.61 0.93
C ASN A 58 20.01 4.82 0.97
N PHE A 59 19.30 4.07 1.83
CA PHE A 59 17.87 4.28 2.03
C PHE A 59 17.56 5.68 2.56
N ALA A 60 18.32 6.15 3.56
CA ALA A 60 18.12 7.46 4.16
C ALA A 60 18.36 8.60 3.17
N LYS A 61 19.38 8.48 2.31
CA LYS A 61 19.63 9.42 1.20
C LYS A 61 18.48 9.47 0.21
N TRP A 62 17.94 8.32 -0.19
CA TRP A 62 16.78 8.25 -1.07
C TRP A 62 15.55 8.88 -0.41
N MET A 63 15.30 8.55 0.86
CA MET A 63 14.15 9.05 1.59
C MET A 63 14.22 10.58 1.81
N GLU A 64 15.40 11.15 2.11
CA GLU A 64 15.62 12.61 2.25
C GLU A 64 15.16 13.37 0.99
N ASN A 65 15.35 12.76 -0.20
CA ASN A 65 14.93 13.36 -1.49
C ASN A 65 13.46 13.14 -1.82
N LYS A 66 12.77 12.21 -1.16
CA LYS A 66 11.39 11.79 -1.50
C LYS A 66 10.37 12.13 -0.42
N TYR A 67 10.81 12.45 0.78
CA TYR A 67 9.94 12.69 1.93
C TYR A 67 10.23 14.04 2.57
N ASN A 68 9.21 14.89 2.61
CA ASN A 68 9.27 16.16 3.33
C ASN A 68 8.49 16.04 4.65
N PRO A 69 9.15 16.09 5.82
CA PRO A 69 8.50 15.93 7.12
C PRO A 69 7.49 17.05 7.46
N GLU A 70 7.60 18.22 6.84
CA GLU A 70 6.67 19.33 7.08
C GLU A 70 5.34 19.14 6.37
N THR A 71 5.36 18.61 5.14
CA THR A 71 4.17 18.47 4.29
C THR A 71 3.64 17.04 4.22
N MET A 72 4.47 16.04 4.52
CA MET A 72 4.14 14.61 4.40
C MET A 72 3.98 13.92 5.75
N GLN A 73 3.46 14.63 6.76
CA GLN A 73 3.23 14.02 8.08
C GLN A 73 2.27 12.82 7.93
N SER A 74 2.65 11.68 8.56
CA SER A 74 1.90 10.42 8.51
C SER A 74 1.78 9.76 7.13
N TRP A 75 2.53 10.20 6.11
CA TRP A 75 2.61 9.48 4.85
C TRP A 75 3.32 8.15 5.05
N GLN A 76 2.94 7.18 4.25
CA GLN A 76 3.40 5.80 4.38
C GLN A 76 4.26 5.43 3.17
N LEU A 77 5.35 4.68 3.44
CA LEU A 77 6.13 4.04 2.39
C LEU A 77 5.32 2.88 1.81
N ASP A 78 5.04 2.96 0.53
CA ASP A 78 4.39 1.92 -0.26
C ASP A 78 5.32 1.39 -1.36
N LYS A 79 5.16 0.13 -1.76
CA LYS A 79 6.01 -0.56 -2.73
C LYS A 79 5.27 -1.08 -3.97
N ASP A 80 3.94 -1.14 -3.92
CA ASP A 80 3.11 -1.81 -4.95
C ASP A 80 2.05 -0.90 -5.60
N ILE A 81 1.96 0.35 -5.22
CA ILE A 81 1.14 1.35 -5.93
C ILE A 81 1.68 1.61 -7.34
N LEU A 82 2.99 1.82 -7.49
CA LEU A 82 3.60 2.10 -8.80
C LEU A 82 3.59 0.89 -9.72
N ILE A 83 3.74 -0.31 -9.15
CA ILE A 83 3.74 -1.58 -9.87
C ILE A 83 2.88 -2.58 -9.08
N LYS A 84 1.65 -2.81 -9.55
CA LYS A 84 0.69 -3.71 -8.89
C LYS A 84 1.29 -5.10 -8.68
N GLY A 85 1.21 -5.61 -7.45
CA GLY A 85 1.73 -6.93 -7.07
C GLY A 85 3.23 -7.01 -6.87
N ASN A 86 3.96 -5.88 -6.92
CA ASN A 86 5.40 -5.84 -6.66
C ASN A 86 5.75 -6.38 -5.27
N LYS A 87 6.85 -7.10 -5.19
CA LYS A 87 7.35 -7.78 -3.97
C LYS A 87 8.71 -7.26 -3.49
N ILE A 88 9.21 -6.18 -4.07
CA ILE A 88 10.54 -5.65 -3.76
C ILE A 88 10.43 -4.20 -3.33
N TYR A 89 10.97 -3.87 -2.15
CA TYR A 89 11.22 -2.48 -1.79
C TYR A 89 12.50 -2.00 -2.47
N SER A 90 12.38 -1.02 -3.37
CA SER A 90 13.52 -0.42 -4.09
C SER A 90 13.25 1.06 -4.43
N PRO A 91 14.29 1.83 -4.81
CA PRO A 91 14.13 3.21 -5.24
C PRO A 91 13.14 3.41 -6.38
N GLU A 92 13.02 2.43 -7.29
CA GLU A 92 12.20 2.48 -8.49
C GLU A 92 10.74 2.14 -8.22
N THR A 93 10.48 1.29 -7.22
CA THR A 93 9.15 0.74 -6.95
C THR A 93 8.45 1.41 -5.78
N CYS A 94 9.20 2.11 -4.92
CA CYS A 94 8.65 2.72 -3.71
C CYS A 94 8.27 4.18 -3.90
N CYS A 95 7.21 4.57 -3.21
CA CYS A 95 6.76 5.95 -3.09
C CYS A 95 6.24 6.23 -1.67
N PHE A 96 6.17 7.51 -1.31
CA PHE A 96 5.44 7.94 -0.11
C PHE A 96 4.04 8.41 -0.52
N VAL A 97 3.04 7.95 0.21
CA VAL A 97 1.65 8.31 -0.03
C VAL A 97 0.90 8.60 1.27
N PRO A 98 -0.11 9.49 1.25
CA PRO A 98 -1.00 9.68 2.38
C PRO A 98 -1.68 8.37 2.77
N LYS A 99 -1.97 8.18 4.04
CA LYS A 99 -2.67 7.00 4.55
C LYS A 99 -3.97 6.70 3.80
N ILE A 100 -4.71 7.73 3.38
CA ILE A 100 -5.94 7.57 2.60
C ILE A 100 -5.67 6.85 1.28
N ILE A 101 -4.64 7.23 0.55
CA ILE A 101 -4.27 6.59 -0.73
C ILE A 101 -3.80 5.16 -0.49
N ASN A 102 -2.92 4.94 0.49
CA ASN A 102 -2.45 3.60 0.81
C ASN A 102 -3.62 2.65 1.17
N SER A 103 -4.63 3.16 1.89
CA SER A 103 -5.80 2.37 2.28
C SER A 103 -6.76 2.04 1.13
N LEU A 104 -6.72 2.79 0.02
CA LEU A 104 -7.57 2.51 -1.15
C LEU A 104 -7.32 1.13 -1.76
N LEU A 105 -6.07 0.70 -1.76
CA LEU A 105 -5.59 -0.48 -2.47
C LEU A 105 -5.42 -1.70 -1.56
N ILE A 106 -5.86 -1.61 -0.29
CA ILE A 106 -5.82 -2.75 0.64
C ILE A 106 -6.84 -3.80 0.21
N LEU A 107 -6.33 -4.97 -0.19
CA LEU A 107 -7.10 -6.11 -0.63
C LEU A 107 -7.38 -7.06 0.55
N GLY A 108 -8.32 -6.74 1.40
CA GLY A 108 -8.62 -7.48 2.64
C GLY A 108 -9.08 -8.93 2.43
N LYS A 109 -8.17 -9.86 2.09
CA LYS A 109 -8.48 -11.30 1.83
C LYS A 109 -8.99 -12.06 3.05
N ARG A 110 -8.63 -11.62 4.28
CA ARG A 110 -8.79 -12.41 5.51
C ARG A 110 -10.24 -12.75 5.89
N ASN A 111 -11.21 -11.97 5.46
CA ASN A 111 -12.62 -12.10 5.89
C ASN A 111 -13.60 -12.31 4.73
N ARG A 112 -13.11 -12.69 3.54
CA ARG A 112 -13.95 -12.78 2.31
C ARG A 112 -14.49 -14.17 2.02
N GLY A 113 -13.90 -15.22 2.59
CA GLY A 113 -14.14 -16.58 2.10
C GLY A 113 -13.73 -16.71 0.63
N ASP A 114 -14.50 -17.43 -0.16
CA ASP A 114 -14.25 -17.69 -1.57
C ASP A 114 -14.79 -16.60 -2.52
N CYS A 115 -15.36 -15.52 -1.98
CA CYS A 115 -15.88 -14.44 -2.82
C CYS A 115 -14.77 -13.47 -3.28
N PRO A 116 -14.88 -12.89 -4.49
CA PRO A 116 -14.08 -11.75 -4.91
C PRO A 116 -14.20 -10.57 -3.96
N ILE A 117 -13.23 -9.63 -4.08
CA ILE A 117 -13.23 -8.42 -3.27
C ILE A 117 -14.55 -7.64 -3.43
N GLY A 118 -15.07 -7.11 -2.30
CA GLY A 118 -16.29 -6.31 -2.28
C GLY A 118 -17.59 -7.09 -2.33
N LEU A 119 -17.54 -8.41 -2.51
CA LEU A 119 -18.71 -9.28 -2.59
C LEU A 119 -18.89 -10.09 -1.31
N THR A 120 -20.15 -10.34 -0.98
CA THR A 120 -20.55 -11.26 0.12
C THR A 120 -21.69 -12.15 -0.39
N LYS A 121 -21.52 -13.48 -0.28
CA LYS A 121 -22.58 -14.44 -0.65
C LYS A 121 -23.72 -14.40 0.36
N LYS A 122 -24.96 -14.29 -0.12
CA LYS A 122 -26.21 -14.29 0.64
C LYS A 122 -27.18 -15.29 0.00
N GLY A 123 -27.17 -16.52 0.51
CA GLY A 123 -27.90 -17.62 -0.14
C GLY A 123 -27.34 -17.86 -1.54
N ASN A 124 -28.19 -17.75 -2.56
CA ASN A 124 -27.81 -17.93 -3.98
C ASN A 124 -27.43 -16.62 -4.68
N ARG A 125 -27.36 -15.50 -3.95
CA ARG A 125 -27.08 -14.17 -4.53
C ARG A 125 -25.81 -13.57 -3.95
N TYR A 126 -25.30 -12.51 -4.59
CA TYR A 126 -24.08 -11.79 -4.23
C TYR A 126 -24.38 -10.33 -3.89
N GLU A 127 -24.17 -9.96 -2.64
CA GLU A 127 -24.27 -8.58 -2.18
C GLU A 127 -22.96 -7.83 -2.48
N VAL A 128 -23.09 -6.64 -3.08
CA VAL A 128 -21.95 -5.76 -3.42
C VAL A 128 -21.86 -4.62 -2.42
N ARG A 129 -20.67 -4.43 -1.84
CA ARG A 129 -20.35 -3.28 -1.00
C ARG A 129 -19.00 -2.68 -1.39
N VAL A 130 -18.98 -1.37 -1.61
CA VAL A 130 -17.76 -0.61 -1.87
C VAL A 130 -17.40 0.21 -0.64
N SER A 131 -16.17 0.06 -0.16
CA SER A 131 -15.66 0.88 0.95
C SER A 131 -15.05 2.17 0.40
N ASN A 132 -15.54 3.30 0.90
CA ASN A 132 -14.87 4.58 0.78
C ASN A 132 -14.27 5.00 2.14
N ILE A 133 -13.68 6.18 2.23
CA ILE A 133 -13.02 6.68 3.47
C ILE A 133 -13.98 6.88 4.64
N PHE A 134 -15.29 7.02 4.38
CA PHE A 134 -16.28 7.33 5.40
C PHE A 134 -17.10 6.11 5.80
N ARG A 135 -17.43 5.24 4.83
CA ARG A 135 -18.38 4.13 5.04
C ARG A 135 -18.24 3.04 3.98
N LYS A 136 -18.88 1.92 4.27
CA LYS A 136 -19.18 0.89 3.25
C LYS A 136 -20.53 1.20 2.63
N GLU A 137 -20.57 1.40 1.32
CA GLU A 137 -21.78 1.65 0.58
C GLU A 137 -22.31 0.36 -0.05
N TYR A 138 -23.59 0.09 0.15
CA TYR A 138 -24.30 -0.97 -0.52
C TYR A 138 -24.60 -0.58 -1.97
N LYS A 139 -24.30 -1.47 -2.92
CA LYS A 139 -24.43 -1.22 -4.37
C LYS A 139 -25.38 -2.22 -5.06
N GLY A 140 -26.07 -3.04 -4.31
CA GLY A 140 -27.05 -3.99 -4.82
C GLY A 140 -26.75 -5.44 -4.46
N THR A 141 -27.67 -6.33 -4.90
CA THR A 141 -27.57 -7.79 -4.79
C THR A 141 -27.91 -8.41 -6.12
N TYR A 142 -27.04 -9.29 -6.61
CA TYR A 142 -27.06 -9.82 -7.98
C TYR A 142 -27.06 -11.35 -7.94
N ASP A 143 -27.56 -11.96 -9.00
CA ASP A 143 -27.65 -13.44 -9.10
C ASP A 143 -26.36 -14.06 -9.66
N SER A 144 -25.56 -13.28 -10.43
CA SER A 144 -24.27 -13.70 -10.98
C SER A 144 -23.11 -13.05 -10.24
N ILE A 145 -22.04 -13.83 -10.01
CA ILE A 145 -20.80 -13.35 -9.39
C ILE A 145 -20.06 -12.37 -10.33
N GLU A 146 -20.13 -12.61 -11.63
CA GLU A 146 -19.53 -11.79 -12.66
C GLU A 146 -20.19 -10.41 -12.73
N GLU A 147 -21.53 -10.39 -12.73
CA GLU A 147 -22.30 -9.14 -12.69
C GLU A 147 -22.01 -8.35 -11.42
N ALA A 148 -22.09 -8.99 -10.27
CA ALA A 148 -21.78 -8.37 -8.98
C ALA A 148 -20.37 -7.81 -8.94
N PHE A 149 -19.37 -8.56 -9.44
CA PHE A 149 -18.00 -8.10 -9.48
C PHE A 149 -17.81 -6.92 -10.44
N ASN A 150 -18.46 -6.93 -11.61
CA ASN A 150 -18.38 -5.82 -12.55
C ASN A 150 -18.90 -4.50 -11.94
N ILE A 151 -20.01 -4.55 -11.21
CA ILE A 151 -20.52 -3.38 -10.46
C ILE A 151 -19.50 -2.93 -9.40
N TYR A 152 -18.93 -3.86 -8.63
CA TYR A 152 -17.89 -3.51 -7.66
C TYR A 152 -16.69 -2.84 -8.32
N LYS A 153 -16.18 -3.41 -9.42
CA LYS A 153 -15.04 -2.90 -10.18
C LYS A 153 -15.27 -1.46 -10.63
N ILE A 154 -16.37 -1.20 -11.31
CA ILE A 154 -16.73 0.14 -11.82
C ILE A 154 -16.77 1.16 -10.69
N GLU A 155 -17.48 0.86 -9.62
CA GLU A 155 -17.64 1.76 -8.48
C GLU A 155 -16.32 1.99 -7.72
N LYS A 156 -15.51 0.93 -7.57
CA LYS A 156 -14.23 1.03 -6.88
C LYS A 156 -13.19 1.83 -7.68
N GLU A 157 -13.08 1.59 -8.98
CA GLU A 157 -12.18 2.33 -9.87
C GLU A 157 -12.59 3.80 -9.98
N LYS A 158 -13.89 4.09 -10.06
CA LYS A 158 -14.41 5.46 -9.99
C LYS A 158 -13.97 6.15 -8.72
N TYR A 159 -14.14 5.50 -7.56
CA TYR A 159 -13.73 6.06 -6.28
C TYR A 159 -12.22 6.28 -6.18
N ILE A 160 -11.38 5.35 -6.69
CA ILE A 160 -9.93 5.52 -6.74
C ILE A 160 -9.57 6.77 -7.54
N LYS A 161 -10.19 6.98 -8.71
CA LYS A 161 -9.96 8.14 -9.56
C LYS A 161 -10.40 9.46 -8.88
N GLU A 162 -11.54 9.47 -8.21
CA GLU A 162 -12.02 10.64 -7.45
C GLU A 162 -11.03 11.05 -6.36
N VAL A 163 -10.50 10.07 -5.60
CA VAL A 163 -9.46 10.36 -4.59
C VAL A 163 -8.17 10.82 -5.25
N ALA A 164 -7.74 10.19 -6.34
CA ALA A 164 -6.53 10.59 -7.06
C ALA A 164 -6.60 12.05 -7.55
N GLU A 165 -7.74 12.47 -8.12
CA GLU A 165 -7.97 13.86 -8.54
C GLU A 165 -7.88 14.83 -7.36
N GLY A 166 -8.45 14.51 -6.22
CA GLY A 166 -8.36 15.33 -5.00
C GLY A 166 -6.94 15.49 -4.44
N TRP A 167 -6.01 14.62 -4.84
CA TRP A 167 -4.61 14.63 -4.39
C TRP A 167 -3.61 14.95 -5.51
N LYS A 168 -4.05 15.21 -6.72
CA LYS A 168 -3.25 15.39 -7.94
C LYS A 168 -2.03 16.30 -7.75
N ASP A 169 -2.24 17.47 -7.15
CA ASP A 169 -1.19 18.48 -6.97
C ASP A 169 -0.32 18.25 -5.72
N LYS A 170 -0.60 17.20 -4.94
CA LYS A 170 0.08 16.92 -3.66
C LYS A 170 0.90 15.65 -3.67
N ILE A 171 0.67 14.75 -4.62
CA ILE A 171 1.36 13.46 -4.74
C ILE A 171 2.28 13.44 -5.96
N ASP A 172 3.24 12.51 -5.96
CA ASP A 172 4.11 12.28 -7.12
C ASP A 172 3.25 11.96 -8.36
N SER A 173 3.60 12.54 -9.51
CA SER A 173 2.88 12.34 -10.76
C SER A 173 2.80 10.87 -11.18
N LYS A 174 3.81 10.07 -10.87
CA LYS A 174 3.80 8.62 -11.12
C LYS A 174 2.75 7.91 -10.27
N VAL A 175 2.57 8.33 -9.01
CA VAL A 175 1.51 7.81 -8.12
C VAL A 175 0.15 8.18 -8.68
N TYR A 176 -0.05 9.44 -9.07
CA TYR A 176 -1.30 9.88 -9.70
C TYR A 176 -1.62 9.05 -10.94
N GLN A 177 -0.66 8.87 -11.85
CA GLN A 177 -0.86 8.05 -13.06
C GLN A 177 -1.17 6.59 -12.74
N ALA A 178 -0.50 6.00 -11.75
CA ALA A 178 -0.79 4.64 -11.31
C ALA A 178 -2.23 4.50 -10.79
N LEU A 179 -2.73 5.47 -10.03
CA LEU A 179 -4.09 5.45 -9.49
C LEU A 179 -5.15 5.67 -10.58
N ILE A 180 -4.94 6.59 -11.52
CA ILE A 180 -5.88 6.84 -12.63
C ILE A 180 -6.01 5.62 -13.55
N ASN A 181 -4.92 4.87 -13.73
CA ASN A 181 -4.88 3.68 -14.57
C ASN A 181 -5.11 2.37 -13.78
N TYR A 182 -5.38 2.46 -12.47
CA TYR A 182 -5.56 1.28 -11.63
C TYR A 182 -6.77 0.46 -12.08
N GLN A 183 -6.56 -0.83 -12.26
CA GLN A 183 -7.61 -1.79 -12.60
C GLN A 183 -7.82 -2.76 -11.44
N VAL A 184 -9.08 -2.92 -11.05
CA VAL A 184 -9.52 -3.92 -10.09
C VAL A 184 -9.73 -5.24 -10.82
N GLU A 185 -9.17 -6.33 -10.30
CA GLU A 185 -9.28 -7.65 -10.88
C GLU A 185 -10.04 -8.60 -9.95
N ILE A 186 -10.72 -9.57 -10.53
CA ILE A 186 -11.53 -10.54 -9.76
C ILE A 186 -10.67 -11.38 -8.82
N THR A 187 -9.39 -11.49 -9.12
CA THR A 187 -8.36 -12.21 -8.34
C THR A 187 -7.73 -11.39 -7.22
N ASP A 188 -8.04 -10.10 -7.13
CA ASP A 188 -7.50 -9.19 -6.10
C ASP A 188 -7.85 -9.58 -4.65
#